data_03c67d95e43ccf2ca2a8a0a3a550b801
#
_entry.id   03c67d95e43ccf2ca2a8a0a3a550b801
#
_cell.length_a   1.000
_cell.length_b   1.000
_cell.length_c   1.000
_cell.angle_alpha   90.00
_cell.angle_beta   90.00
_cell.angle_gamma   90.00
#
_symmetry.space_group_name_H-M   'P 1'
#
loop_
_entity.id
_entity.type
_entity.pdbx_description
1 polymer ?
#
loop_
_entity_poly.entity_id
_entity_poly.type
_entity_poly.pdbx_seq_one_letter_code
_entity_poly.pdbx_strand_id
1 'polypeptide(L)'
;MKIINLLSTAVLVSLLSLFGVAHAQKSGGTMVFLVQPEPPTMAGYVSTSGPIGLLAPKIYEGLFDYDTAGKMIPVLAESYEMSADGKTVTFKLRKGVSWHDGKPFTSSDVQFSIMNVLKEVHPRGPNSFKEVSSIDTPDSHTAVFNLDNPAPYMMRAFSAYESPMVPKHHLEGQDLKGAKLGNNPVGTGPYKFVEWKKGQYIRLDKNEDYWGSDGPYLDKIVGRFVPDASTRTAAMENGEVLYAAYNAIPNIDAVRLKERDDIGVTTDGYSMINPMALIEFNTKEGPFVDAAVRRAISTAIDRQFMIDTIFFGYGKPATSALSSNFSATGLHAKMPNYPANGDIAAANKILDDAGYAKDGNGVRMKGTFDLIPYGEDWRRGGEYLKQVLGDIGIQVELRYEDVPTWLKRIYHNYDFEMNLNYFYQLSDPVLGVHRHYGTNMIRKGTHFVNSSRYSNAELDKLLRAGMTQPDATKRAAIYKDIQTILAEDMPVVNLFELEFLTVYNTKLKDAYGSAMGAYASFGNAWLDD
;
A
#
# COMPACT_ATOMS: atom_id res chain seq x y z
N MET A 1 75.17 -43.04 3.40
CA MET A 1 74.72 -43.52 4.70
C MET A 1 73.68 -42.58 5.25
N LYS A 2 72.52 -43.10 5.63
CA LYS A 2 71.30 -42.46 6.18
C LYS A 2 70.27 -41.96 5.18
N ILE A 3 69.34 -42.85 4.93
CA ILE A 3 68.05 -42.72 4.32
C ILE A 3 67.15 -41.95 5.31
N ILE A 4 66.44 -40.91 4.85
CA ILE A 4 65.36 -40.29 5.57
C ILE A 4 64.10 -40.50 4.74
N ASN A 5 63.18 -41.30 5.24
CA ASN A 5 61.82 -41.48 4.71
C ASN A 5 60.99 -40.23 4.97
N LEU A 6 60.45 -39.69 3.92
CA LEU A 6 59.35 -38.72 4.02
C LEU A 6 58.03 -39.47 3.89
N LEU A 7 57.30 -39.58 4.98
CA LEU A 7 55.88 -39.98 4.99
C LEU A 7 55.05 -38.77 4.51
N SER A 8 54.48 -38.93 3.36
CA SER A 8 53.46 -38.02 2.84
C SER A 8 52.12 -38.32 3.46
N THR A 9 51.69 -37.55 4.44
CA THR A 9 50.35 -37.62 5.01
C THR A 9 49.39 -36.83 4.09
N ALA A 10 48.60 -37.56 3.31
CA ALA A 10 47.52 -36.99 2.52
C ALA A 10 46.37 -36.63 3.48
N VAL A 11 46.20 -35.33 3.74
CA VAL A 11 45.01 -34.78 4.42
C VAL A 11 43.88 -34.71 3.39
N LEU A 12 42.97 -35.67 3.46
CA LEU A 12 41.72 -35.64 2.70
C LEU A 12 40.80 -34.59 3.38
N VAL A 13 40.80 -33.37 2.86
CA VAL A 13 39.81 -32.35 3.24
C VAL A 13 38.51 -32.74 2.60
N SER A 14 37.61 -33.36 3.36
CA SER A 14 36.21 -33.57 3.00
C SER A 14 35.52 -32.20 2.96
N LEU A 15 35.43 -31.61 1.77
CA LEU A 15 34.43 -30.54 1.52
C LEU A 15 33.05 -31.19 1.62
N LEU A 16 32.44 -31.15 2.79
CA LEU A 16 31.00 -31.28 2.94
C LEU A 16 30.40 -30.04 2.29
N SER A 17 30.09 -30.12 1.01
CA SER A 17 29.18 -29.23 0.32
C SER A 17 27.85 -29.30 1.05
N LEU A 18 27.54 -28.29 1.81
CA LEU A 18 26.16 -27.98 2.22
C LEU A 18 25.37 -27.66 0.94
N PHE A 19 24.97 -28.72 0.24
CA PHE A 19 23.86 -28.60 -0.68
C PHE A 19 22.63 -28.32 0.19
N GLY A 20 22.26 -27.05 0.34
CA GLY A 20 20.91 -26.72 0.69
C GLY A 20 20.03 -27.51 -0.27
N VAL A 21 19.18 -28.38 0.26
CA VAL A 21 18.18 -29.10 -0.54
C VAL A 21 17.26 -28.02 -1.10
N ALA A 22 17.55 -27.59 -2.32
CA ALA A 22 16.58 -26.80 -3.07
C ALA A 22 15.36 -27.70 -3.23
N HIS A 23 14.32 -27.49 -2.44
CA HIS A 23 13.05 -28.16 -2.66
C HIS A 23 12.58 -27.71 -4.04
N ALA A 24 12.53 -28.66 -4.98
CA ALA A 24 11.95 -28.39 -6.28
C ALA A 24 10.50 -27.95 -6.08
N GLN A 25 10.12 -26.81 -6.64
CA GLN A 25 8.76 -26.29 -6.58
C GLN A 25 7.82 -27.34 -7.16
N LYS A 26 6.78 -27.69 -6.39
CA LYS A 26 5.79 -28.68 -6.80
C LYS A 26 4.67 -28.02 -7.57
N SER A 27 4.26 -28.63 -8.69
CA SER A 27 3.07 -28.21 -9.43
C SER A 27 1.85 -28.94 -8.91
N GLY A 28 0.72 -28.24 -8.85
CA GLY A 28 -0.57 -28.79 -8.46
C GLY A 28 -1.18 -28.14 -7.22
N GLY A 29 -2.40 -28.53 -6.92
CA GLY A 29 -3.10 -28.13 -5.73
C GLY A 29 -3.94 -26.85 -5.85
N THR A 30 -4.66 -26.57 -4.77
CA THR A 30 -5.59 -25.41 -4.69
C THR A 30 -5.24 -24.55 -3.48
N MET A 31 -5.01 -23.28 -3.71
CA MET A 31 -4.86 -22.29 -2.65
C MET A 31 -6.21 -21.61 -2.39
N VAL A 32 -6.71 -21.74 -1.17
CA VAL A 32 -7.85 -20.93 -0.69
C VAL A 32 -7.33 -19.79 0.15
N PHE A 33 -7.72 -18.56 -0.19
CA PHE A 33 -7.32 -17.37 0.56
C PHE A 33 -8.51 -16.46 0.88
N LEU A 34 -8.40 -15.67 1.94
CA LEU A 34 -9.45 -14.74 2.35
C LEU A 34 -9.47 -13.50 1.48
N VAL A 35 -10.65 -13.12 1.03
CA VAL A 35 -10.94 -11.83 0.40
C VAL A 35 -12.05 -11.16 1.19
N GLN A 36 -11.76 -10.02 1.80
CA GLN A 36 -12.70 -9.37 2.70
C GLN A 36 -12.66 -7.84 2.53
N PRO A 37 -13.81 -7.20 2.35
CA PRO A 37 -15.11 -7.76 1.98
C PRO A 37 -15.14 -8.32 0.54
N GLU A 38 -16.29 -8.87 0.11
CA GLU A 38 -16.51 -9.23 -1.30
C GLU A 38 -16.32 -8.01 -2.20
N PRO A 39 -15.52 -8.10 -3.30
CA PRO A 39 -15.32 -6.98 -4.19
C PRO A 39 -16.57 -6.66 -5.01
N PRO A 40 -16.86 -5.40 -5.35
CA PRO A 40 -17.97 -5.05 -6.23
C PRO A 40 -17.72 -5.41 -7.71
N THR A 41 -16.45 -5.54 -8.09
CA THR A 41 -15.96 -5.83 -9.44
C THR A 41 -14.56 -6.44 -9.39
N MET A 42 -14.07 -7.04 -10.45
CA MET A 42 -12.67 -7.42 -10.63
C MET A 42 -11.91 -6.49 -11.60
N ALA A 43 -12.53 -5.41 -12.05
CA ALA A 43 -11.90 -4.40 -12.90
C ALA A 43 -10.89 -3.55 -12.11
N GLY A 44 -9.66 -4.04 -11.93
CA GLY A 44 -8.59 -3.32 -11.25
C GLY A 44 -8.26 -1.96 -11.87
N TYR A 45 -8.60 -1.76 -13.13
CA TYR A 45 -8.40 -0.51 -13.86
C TYR A 45 -9.42 0.60 -13.52
N VAL A 46 -10.51 0.31 -12.79
CA VAL A 46 -11.48 1.34 -12.34
C VAL A 46 -11.51 1.52 -10.83
N SER A 47 -10.85 0.68 -10.06
CA SER A 47 -10.89 0.75 -8.59
C SER A 47 -9.64 0.15 -7.96
N THR A 48 -9.15 0.83 -6.93
CA THR A 48 -7.99 0.44 -6.11
C THR A 48 -8.39 -0.05 -4.72
N SER A 49 -9.63 -0.50 -4.55
CA SER A 49 -10.06 -1.06 -3.27
C SER A 49 -9.31 -2.35 -2.93
N GLY A 50 -9.07 -2.59 -1.63
CA GLY A 50 -8.31 -3.75 -1.15
C GLY A 50 -8.79 -5.09 -1.72
N PRO A 51 -10.08 -5.44 -1.64
CA PRO A 51 -10.59 -6.70 -2.17
C PRO A 51 -10.35 -6.92 -3.67
N ILE A 52 -10.41 -5.84 -4.47
CA ILE A 52 -10.07 -5.90 -5.89
C ILE A 52 -8.57 -6.15 -6.07
N GLY A 53 -7.73 -5.44 -5.30
CA GLY A 53 -6.27 -5.64 -5.29
C GLY A 53 -5.85 -7.06 -4.92
N LEU A 54 -6.62 -7.76 -4.10
CA LEU A 54 -6.36 -9.17 -3.75
C LEU A 54 -6.60 -10.13 -4.93
N LEU A 55 -7.42 -9.77 -5.92
CA LEU A 55 -7.82 -10.66 -7.02
C LEU A 55 -7.29 -10.21 -8.38
N ALA A 56 -7.47 -8.95 -8.75
CA ALA A 56 -7.15 -8.44 -10.08
C ALA A 56 -5.70 -8.69 -10.52
N PRO A 57 -4.65 -8.54 -9.68
CA PRO A 57 -3.27 -8.80 -10.09
C PRO A 57 -2.90 -10.26 -10.34
N LYS A 58 -3.83 -11.22 -10.13
CA LYS A 58 -3.66 -12.62 -10.51
C LYS A 58 -4.04 -12.83 -11.98
N ILE A 59 -4.87 -11.91 -12.50
CA ILE A 59 -5.45 -11.93 -13.84
C ILE A 59 -4.73 -10.93 -14.76
N TYR A 60 -4.53 -9.70 -14.29
CA TYR A 60 -3.84 -8.63 -15.02
C TYR A 60 -2.39 -8.54 -14.59
N GLU A 61 -1.54 -8.06 -15.50
CA GLU A 61 -0.14 -7.75 -15.21
C GLU A 61 0.16 -6.28 -15.48
N GLY A 62 1.20 -5.78 -14.81
CA GLY A 62 1.81 -4.49 -15.08
C GLY A 62 3.03 -4.63 -16.01
N LEU A 63 3.67 -3.52 -16.34
CA LEU A 63 4.94 -3.56 -17.07
C LEU A 63 6.07 -4.11 -16.21
N PHE A 64 6.04 -3.85 -14.91
CA PHE A 64 6.99 -4.31 -13.89
C PHE A 64 6.27 -4.78 -12.63
N ASP A 65 6.99 -5.55 -11.81
CA ASP A 65 6.67 -5.81 -10.41
C ASP A 65 7.89 -5.39 -9.55
N TYR A 66 7.85 -5.65 -8.23
CA TYR A 66 8.90 -5.22 -7.30
C TYR A 66 9.20 -6.34 -6.31
N ASP A 67 10.49 -6.68 -6.13
CA ASP A 67 10.92 -7.61 -5.09
C ASP A 67 10.72 -7.03 -3.68
N THR A 68 10.97 -7.81 -2.65
CA THR A 68 10.81 -7.40 -1.26
C THR A 68 11.66 -6.19 -0.86
N ALA A 69 12.77 -5.95 -1.57
CA ALA A 69 13.62 -4.78 -1.42
C ALA A 69 13.12 -3.55 -2.20
N GLY A 70 12.01 -3.69 -2.95
CA GLY A 70 11.44 -2.65 -3.81
C GLY A 70 12.21 -2.41 -5.12
N LYS A 71 13.09 -3.36 -5.52
CA LYS A 71 13.74 -3.33 -6.83
C LYS A 71 12.76 -3.76 -7.90
N MET A 72 12.76 -3.05 -9.03
CA MET A 72 11.91 -3.35 -10.19
C MET A 72 12.29 -4.69 -10.82
N ILE A 73 11.27 -5.52 -11.05
CA ILE A 73 11.35 -6.83 -11.72
C ILE A 73 10.62 -6.74 -13.06
N PRO A 74 11.26 -7.15 -14.20
CA PRO A 74 10.62 -7.21 -15.50
C PRO A 74 9.41 -8.16 -15.52
N VAL A 75 8.26 -7.68 -16.04
CA VAL A 75 7.04 -8.48 -16.30
C VAL A 75 6.68 -8.36 -17.77
N LEU A 76 5.72 -7.50 -18.16
CA LEU A 76 5.37 -7.29 -19.56
C LEU A 76 6.37 -6.41 -20.31
N ALA A 77 7.18 -5.62 -19.61
CA ALA A 77 8.38 -4.98 -20.18
C ALA A 77 9.64 -5.73 -19.72
N GLU A 78 10.57 -5.99 -20.62
CA GLU A 78 11.87 -6.62 -20.34
C GLU A 78 12.89 -5.58 -19.85
N SER A 79 12.80 -4.34 -20.32
CA SER A 79 13.68 -3.24 -19.97
C SER A 79 13.06 -1.89 -20.29
N TYR A 80 13.70 -0.83 -19.80
CA TYR A 80 13.40 0.54 -20.20
C TYR A 80 14.68 1.36 -20.34
N GLU A 81 14.59 2.42 -21.15
CA GLU A 81 15.62 3.44 -21.30
C GLU A 81 14.99 4.82 -21.10
N MET A 82 15.68 5.69 -20.37
CA MET A 82 15.25 7.07 -20.15
C MET A 82 16.21 8.02 -20.84
N SER A 83 15.68 9.02 -21.56
CA SER A 83 16.48 10.09 -22.14
C SER A 83 17.21 10.92 -21.08
N ALA A 84 18.29 11.57 -21.45
CA ALA A 84 19.12 12.36 -20.52
C ALA A 84 18.35 13.52 -19.86
N ASP A 85 17.34 14.06 -20.54
CA ASP A 85 16.45 15.11 -20.02
C ASP A 85 15.27 14.57 -19.21
N GLY A 86 15.13 13.23 -19.12
CA GLY A 86 14.07 12.55 -18.40
C GLY A 86 12.67 12.69 -19.00
N LYS A 87 12.55 13.19 -20.24
CA LYS A 87 11.27 13.46 -20.89
C LYS A 87 10.81 12.37 -21.86
N THR A 88 11.65 11.38 -22.12
CA THR A 88 11.28 10.22 -22.93
C THR A 88 11.66 8.95 -22.20
N VAL A 89 10.71 8.01 -22.09
CA VAL A 89 10.95 6.67 -21.52
C VAL A 89 10.54 5.63 -22.56
N THR A 90 11.51 4.85 -23.04
CA THR A 90 11.29 3.79 -24.02
C THR A 90 11.24 2.44 -23.32
N PHE A 91 10.10 1.74 -23.40
CA PHE A 91 9.93 0.38 -22.88
C PHE A 91 10.08 -0.64 -23.99
N LYS A 92 10.88 -1.68 -23.75
CA LYS A 92 10.97 -2.88 -24.59
C LYS A 92 10.04 -3.95 -24.01
N LEU A 93 9.03 -4.33 -24.77
CA LEU A 93 7.99 -5.25 -24.33
C LEU A 93 8.38 -6.70 -24.63
N ARG A 94 7.94 -7.59 -23.76
CA ARG A 94 8.13 -9.02 -23.88
C ARG A 94 7.41 -9.57 -25.12
N LYS A 95 8.10 -10.46 -25.83
CA LYS A 95 7.54 -11.17 -27.00
C LYS A 95 6.85 -12.46 -26.57
N GLY A 96 5.88 -12.90 -27.36
CA GLY A 96 5.18 -14.18 -27.12
C GLY A 96 4.14 -14.15 -26.01
N VAL A 97 3.82 -12.98 -25.47
CA VAL A 97 2.74 -12.81 -24.49
C VAL A 97 1.38 -12.80 -25.19
N SER A 98 0.45 -13.57 -24.68
CA SER A 98 -0.94 -13.61 -25.14
C SER A 98 -1.92 -13.25 -24.03
N TRP A 99 -2.99 -12.58 -24.40
CA TRP A 99 -4.16 -12.42 -23.54
C TRP A 99 -4.85 -13.78 -23.29
N HIS A 100 -5.64 -13.89 -22.23
CA HIS A 100 -6.35 -15.12 -21.87
C HIS A 100 -7.29 -15.65 -22.97
N ASP A 101 -7.68 -14.79 -23.92
CA ASP A 101 -8.47 -15.15 -25.10
C ASP A 101 -7.62 -15.51 -26.34
N GLY A 102 -6.29 -15.63 -26.16
CA GLY A 102 -5.34 -16.08 -27.19
C GLY A 102 -4.84 -14.99 -28.14
N LYS A 103 -5.30 -13.74 -28.02
CA LYS A 103 -4.78 -12.63 -28.83
C LYS A 103 -3.44 -12.14 -28.32
N PRO A 104 -2.53 -11.65 -29.20
CA PRO A 104 -1.21 -11.17 -28.78
C PRO A 104 -1.32 -9.87 -27.99
N PHE A 105 -0.47 -9.74 -26.96
CA PHE A 105 -0.21 -8.48 -26.27
C PHE A 105 0.77 -7.65 -27.08
N THR A 106 0.51 -6.34 -27.23
CA THR A 106 1.32 -5.42 -28.03
C THR A 106 1.48 -4.04 -27.39
N SER A 107 2.36 -3.21 -27.93
CA SER A 107 2.55 -1.81 -27.54
C SER A 107 1.27 -0.97 -27.69
N SER A 108 0.37 -1.33 -28.60
CA SER A 108 -0.95 -0.69 -28.74
C SER A 108 -1.84 -0.90 -27.51
N ASP A 109 -1.72 -2.06 -26.83
CA ASP A 109 -2.43 -2.31 -25.57
C ASP A 109 -1.85 -1.45 -24.44
N VAL A 110 -0.52 -1.26 -24.40
CA VAL A 110 0.13 -0.36 -23.44
C VAL A 110 -0.35 1.08 -23.62
N GLN A 111 -0.32 1.59 -24.86
CA GLN A 111 -0.80 2.93 -25.18
C GLN A 111 -2.27 3.09 -24.74
N PHE A 112 -3.12 2.16 -25.12
CA PHE A 112 -4.54 2.17 -24.77
C PHE A 112 -4.75 2.12 -23.25
N SER A 113 -4.06 1.21 -22.57
CA SER A 113 -4.17 1.04 -21.10
C SER A 113 -3.83 2.33 -20.36
N ILE A 114 -2.73 2.99 -20.71
CA ILE A 114 -2.28 4.21 -20.04
C ILE A 114 -3.15 5.41 -20.44
N MET A 115 -3.30 5.68 -21.74
CA MET A 115 -3.88 6.93 -22.25
C MET A 115 -5.42 6.94 -22.20
N ASN A 116 -6.06 5.81 -22.53
CA ASN A 116 -7.51 5.75 -22.68
C ASN A 116 -8.23 5.14 -21.47
N VAL A 117 -7.51 4.38 -20.63
CA VAL A 117 -8.12 3.73 -19.46
C VAL A 117 -7.59 4.33 -18.16
N LEU A 118 -6.29 4.20 -17.86
CA LEU A 118 -5.79 4.58 -16.54
C LEU A 118 -5.84 6.10 -16.32
N LYS A 119 -5.50 6.91 -17.31
CA LYS A 119 -5.62 8.38 -17.19
C LYS A 119 -7.08 8.86 -17.08
N GLU A 120 -8.05 8.10 -17.59
CA GLU A 120 -9.46 8.51 -17.65
C GLU A 120 -10.30 8.01 -16.47
N VAL A 121 -10.14 6.74 -16.10
CA VAL A 121 -11.06 6.10 -15.14
C VAL A 121 -10.41 5.56 -13.87
N HIS A 122 -9.08 5.34 -13.86
CA HIS A 122 -8.41 4.78 -12.69
C HIS A 122 -8.30 5.85 -11.56
N PRO A 123 -8.56 5.51 -10.29
CA PRO A 123 -8.55 6.49 -9.19
C PRO A 123 -7.23 7.26 -9.02
N ARG A 124 -6.09 6.64 -9.33
CA ARG A 124 -4.76 7.22 -9.22
C ARG A 124 -4.08 7.51 -10.56
N GLY A 125 -4.55 6.88 -11.64
CA GLY A 125 -3.95 7.00 -12.97
C GLY A 125 -3.76 8.42 -13.48
N PRO A 126 -4.74 9.33 -13.37
CA PRO A 126 -4.59 10.73 -13.76
C PRO A 126 -3.40 11.43 -13.08
N ASN A 127 -3.05 11.03 -11.84
CA ASN A 127 -1.91 11.57 -11.12
C ASN A 127 -0.62 10.80 -11.45
N SER A 128 -0.67 9.49 -11.50
CA SER A 128 0.51 8.63 -11.76
C SER A 128 1.11 8.86 -13.15
N PHE A 129 0.26 9.12 -14.15
CA PHE A 129 0.64 9.35 -15.54
C PHE A 129 0.39 10.80 -15.99
N LYS A 130 0.35 11.73 -15.05
CA LYS A 130 0.06 13.16 -15.33
C LYS A 130 0.96 13.73 -16.40
N GLU A 131 2.25 13.49 -16.31
CA GLU A 131 3.26 14.07 -17.20
C GLU A 131 3.34 13.36 -18.55
N VAL A 132 2.68 12.21 -18.75
CA VAL A 132 2.65 11.50 -20.04
C VAL A 132 1.72 12.24 -20.99
N SER A 133 2.30 12.89 -22.02
CA SER A 133 1.56 13.61 -23.05
C SER A 133 1.11 12.72 -24.21
N SER A 134 1.97 11.75 -24.61
CA SER A 134 1.66 10.76 -25.64
C SER A 134 2.46 9.47 -25.43
N ILE A 135 2.02 8.39 -26.07
CA ILE A 135 2.77 7.15 -26.17
C ILE A 135 2.82 6.74 -27.65
N ASP A 136 4.04 6.68 -28.21
CA ASP A 136 4.25 6.20 -29.57
C ASP A 136 4.51 4.69 -29.56
N THR A 137 4.01 3.99 -30.57
CA THR A 137 4.14 2.54 -30.75
C THR A 137 4.78 2.24 -32.10
N PRO A 138 6.10 2.47 -32.25
CA PRO A 138 6.80 2.34 -33.54
C PRO A 138 6.78 0.91 -34.08
N ASP A 139 6.66 -0.07 -33.19
CA ASP A 139 6.45 -1.48 -33.50
C ASP A 139 5.65 -2.15 -32.38
N SER A 140 5.26 -3.42 -32.57
CA SER A 140 4.42 -4.17 -31.63
C SER A 140 5.05 -4.41 -30.24
N HIS A 141 6.36 -4.18 -30.08
CA HIS A 141 7.09 -4.49 -28.84
C HIS A 141 7.90 -3.30 -28.30
N THR A 142 7.63 -2.10 -28.80
CA THR A 142 8.26 -0.88 -28.31
C THR A 142 7.18 0.16 -28.00
N ALA A 143 7.16 0.66 -26.75
CA ALA A 143 6.29 1.75 -26.32
C ALA A 143 7.18 2.93 -25.86
N VAL A 144 7.02 4.10 -26.48
CA VAL A 144 7.79 5.31 -26.21
C VAL A 144 6.90 6.33 -25.53
N PHE A 145 7.11 6.55 -24.25
CA PHE A 145 6.37 7.52 -23.44
C PHE A 145 7.00 8.89 -23.58
N ASN A 146 6.28 9.87 -24.10
CA ASN A 146 6.68 11.26 -24.16
C ASN A 146 6.08 12.02 -22.99
N LEU A 147 6.90 12.75 -22.23
CA LEU A 147 6.54 13.43 -21.01
C LEU A 147 6.69 14.96 -21.17
N ASP A 148 5.75 15.73 -20.64
CA ASP A 148 5.84 17.19 -20.58
C ASP A 148 6.98 17.63 -19.64
N ASN A 149 7.13 16.93 -18.49
CA ASN A 149 8.21 17.12 -17.53
C ASN A 149 8.75 15.76 -17.05
N PRO A 150 10.00 15.69 -16.54
CA PRO A 150 10.52 14.48 -15.91
C PRO A 150 9.58 13.98 -14.78
N ALA A 151 9.36 12.67 -14.73
CA ALA A 151 8.45 12.04 -13.76
C ALA A 151 9.10 10.82 -13.09
N PRO A 152 10.14 10.99 -12.25
CA PRO A 152 10.87 9.87 -11.65
C PRO A 152 9.97 8.95 -10.80
N TYR A 153 8.91 9.47 -10.20
CA TYR A 153 7.92 8.72 -9.43
C TYR A 153 7.10 7.73 -10.28
N MET A 154 6.93 8.00 -11.57
CA MET A 154 6.15 7.16 -12.49
C MET A 154 6.69 5.73 -12.54
N MET A 155 8.02 5.57 -12.43
CA MET A 155 8.67 4.25 -12.42
C MET A 155 8.28 3.40 -11.19
N ARG A 156 7.57 3.95 -10.22
CA ARG A 156 7.01 3.25 -9.06
C ARG A 156 5.53 2.87 -9.22
N ALA A 157 4.92 3.17 -10.35
CA ALA A 157 3.50 2.97 -10.60
C ALA A 157 3.19 1.83 -11.59
N PHE A 158 4.17 1.00 -11.98
CA PHE A 158 4.00 0.00 -13.04
C PHE A 158 3.64 -1.42 -12.56
N SER A 159 3.32 -1.63 -11.28
CA SER A 159 2.77 -2.91 -10.82
C SER A 159 1.36 -3.16 -11.34
N ALA A 160 0.94 -4.41 -11.38
CA ALA A 160 -0.42 -4.79 -11.78
C ALA A 160 -1.53 -4.12 -10.95
N TYR A 161 -1.26 -3.82 -9.67
CA TYR A 161 -2.22 -3.15 -8.79
C TYR A 161 -2.36 -1.65 -9.10
N GLU A 162 -1.26 -0.98 -9.50
CA GLU A 162 -1.27 0.46 -9.80
C GLU A 162 -1.60 0.75 -11.27
N SER A 163 -1.17 -0.11 -12.18
CA SER A 163 -1.35 0.07 -13.62
C SER A 163 -1.52 -1.26 -14.35
N PRO A 164 -2.66 -1.94 -14.16
CA PRO A 164 -2.97 -3.15 -14.92
C PRO A 164 -3.03 -2.84 -16.42
N MET A 165 -2.28 -3.60 -17.22
CA MET A 165 -2.45 -3.57 -18.66
C MET A 165 -3.74 -4.30 -19.03
N VAL A 166 -4.50 -3.74 -19.96
CA VAL A 166 -5.82 -4.23 -20.36
C VAL A 166 -5.92 -4.41 -21.88
N PRO A 167 -6.70 -5.41 -22.36
CA PRO A 167 -6.78 -5.72 -23.78
C PRO A 167 -7.58 -4.64 -24.52
N LYS A 168 -6.91 -3.91 -25.39
CA LYS A 168 -7.54 -2.88 -26.24
C LYS A 168 -8.72 -3.45 -27.03
N HIS A 169 -8.55 -4.61 -27.66
CA HIS A 169 -9.58 -5.23 -28.48
C HIS A 169 -10.86 -5.64 -27.72
N HIS A 170 -10.78 -5.70 -26.38
CA HIS A 170 -11.91 -6.06 -25.52
C HIS A 170 -12.60 -4.83 -24.92
N LEU A 171 -11.85 -3.75 -24.67
CA LEU A 171 -12.33 -2.59 -23.93
C LEU A 171 -12.55 -1.34 -24.78
N GLU A 172 -11.96 -1.24 -25.98
CA GLU A 172 -12.10 -0.06 -26.83
C GLU A 172 -13.58 0.14 -27.23
N GLY A 173 -14.09 1.35 -27.03
CA GLY A 173 -15.48 1.70 -27.30
C GLY A 173 -16.50 1.20 -26.28
N GLN A 174 -16.06 0.53 -25.20
CA GLN A 174 -16.95 0.06 -24.13
C GLN A 174 -17.12 1.09 -23.01
N ASP A 175 -18.19 0.96 -22.23
CA ASP A 175 -18.31 1.66 -20.96
C ASP A 175 -17.35 1.03 -19.92
N LEU A 176 -16.19 1.67 -19.74
CA LEU A 176 -15.12 1.15 -18.86
C LEU A 176 -15.54 1.01 -17.39
N LYS A 177 -16.54 1.77 -16.95
CA LYS A 177 -17.07 1.71 -15.57
C LYS A 177 -18.23 0.74 -15.43
N GLY A 178 -18.72 0.18 -16.53
CA GLY A 178 -19.84 -0.75 -16.55
C GLY A 178 -19.51 -2.09 -15.87
N ALA A 179 -20.44 -2.59 -15.06
CA ALA A 179 -20.27 -3.81 -14.27
C ALA A 179 -19.98 -5.07 -15.09
N LYS A 180 -20.40 -5.11 -16.37
CA LYS A 180 -20.23 -6.30 -17.23
C LYS A 180 -18.76 -6.65 -17.49
N LEU A 181 -17.91 -5.66 -17.72
CA LEU A 181 -16.48 -5.88 -18.02
C LEU A 181 -15.71 -6.38 -16.79
N GLY A 182 -16.06 -5.91 -15.59
CA GLY A 182 -15.44 -6.36 -14.35
C GLY A 182 -15.86 -7.77 -13.91
N ASN A 183 -16.88 -8.36 -14.51
CA ASN A 183 -17.38 -9.69 -14.14
C ASN A 183 -16.79 -10.83 -14.97
N ASN A 184 -16.12 -10.52 -16.09
CA ASN A 184 -15.44 -11.50 -16.92
C ASN A 184 -14.09 -10.94 -17.40
N PRO A 185 -13.12 -10.77 -16.48
CA PRO A 185 -11.86 -10.14 -16.78
C PRO A 185 -11.00 -11.00 -17.71
N VAL A 186 -10.34 -10.34 -18.67
CA VAL A 186 -9.36 -10.92 -19.58
C VAL A 186 -8.03 -10.20 -19.33
N GLY A 187 -6.99 -10.94 -18.95
CA GLY A 187 -5.66 -10.43 -18.67
C GLY A 187 -4.58 -11.26 -19.36
N THR A 188 -3.31 -11.03 -18.99
CA THR A 188 -2.15 -11.78 -19.43
C THR A 188 -1.57 -12.65 -18.31
N GLY A 189 -2.12 -12.53 -17.11
CA GLY A 189 -1.56 -13.06 -15.87
C GLY A 189 -1.59 -14.59 -15.75
N PRO A 190 -0.97 -15.10 -14.66
CA PRO A 190 -0.80 -16.54 -14.45
C PRO A 190 -2.10 -17.29 -14.19
N TYR A 191 -3.19 -16.59 -13.86
CA TYR A 191 -4.48 -17.24 -13.60
C TYR A 191 -5.59 -16.63 -14.42
N LYS A 192 -6.49 -17.49 -14.92
CA LYS A 192 -7.68 -17.15 -15.70
C LYS A 192 -8.92 -17.16 -14.81
N PHE A 193 -9.79 -16.16 -14.96
CA PHE A 193 -11.08 -16.15 -14.30
C PHE A 193 -11.97 -17.30 -14.79
N VAL A 194 -12.65 -17.98 -13.85
CA VAL A 194 -13.57 -19.10 -14.16
C VAL A 194 -14.97 -18.77 -13.70
N GLU A 195 -15.16 -18.45 -12.41
CA GLU A 195 -16.48 -18.19 -11.88
C GLU A 195 -16.45 -17.26 -10.65
N TRP A 196 -17.56 -16.58 -10.45
CA TRP A 196 -17.85 -15.78 -9.27
C TRP A 196 -19.18 -16.22 -8.67
N LYS A 197 -19.13 -16.94 -7.57
CA LYS A 197 -20.30 -17.30 -6.79
C LYS A 197 -20.53 -16.24 -5.73
N LYS A 198 -21.45 -15.32 -6.01
CA LYS A 198 -21.75 -14.17 -5.16
C LYS A 198 -21.99 -14.56 -3.70
N GLY A 199 -21.40 -13.80 -2.78
CA GLY A 199 -21.46 -14.04 -1.33
C GLY A 199 -20.62 -15.23 -0.84
N GLN A 200 -19.91 -15.95 -1.71
CA GLN A 200 -19.17 -17.15 -1.36
C GLN A 200 -17.70 -17.10 -1.78
N TYR A 201 -17.40 -17.04 -3.08
CA TYR A 201 -16.04 -17.07 -3.59
C TYR A 201 -15.90 -16.60 -5.04
N ILE A 202 -14.67 -16.29 -5.43
CA ILE A 202 -14.19 -16.20 -6.81
C ILE A 202 -13.15 -17.29 -7.03
N ARG A 203 -13.28 -18.01 -8.16
CA ARG A 203 -12.33 -19.04 -8.58
C ARG A 203 -11.57 -18.60 -9.82
N LEU A 204 -10.24 -18.78 -9.74
CA LEU A 204 -9.29 -18.61 -10.83
C LEU A 204 -8.57 -19.93 -11.05
N ASP A 205 -8.44 -20.36 -12.30
CA ASP A 205 -7.68 -21.56 -12.67
C ASP A 205 -6.36 -21.16 -13.33
N LYS A 206 -5.39 -22.03 -13.28
CA LYS A 206 -4.08 -21.89 -13.93
C LYS A 206 -4.22 -21.49 -15.39
N ASN A 207 -3.41 -20.54 -15.83
CA ASN A 207 -3.23 -20.24 -17.25
C ASN A 207 -2.17 -21.20 -17.82
N GLU A 208 -2.58 -22.25 -18.50
CA GLU A 208 -1.65 -23.24 -19.10
C GLU A 208 -0.78 -22.62 -20.22
N ASP A 209 -1.24 -21.51 -20.83
CA ASP A 209 -0.51 -20.80 -21.87
C ASP A 209 0.26 -19.59 -21.32
N TYR A 210 0.55 -19.58 -20.02
CA TYR A 210 1.26 -18.46 -19.38
C TYR A 210 2.66 -18.33 -19.95
N TRP A 211 3.07 -17.11 -20.28
CA TRP A 211 4.36 -16.79 -20.92
C TRP A 211 5.58 -17.00 -20.00
N GLY A 212 5.40 -17.00 -18.67
CA GLY A 212 6.46 -17.19 -17.69
C GLY A 212 6.96 -18.64 -17.64
N SER A 213 8.26 -18.84 -17.54
CA SER A 213 8.89 -20.17 -17.47
C SER A 213 8.74 -20.83 -16.11
N ASP A 214 8.62 -20.00 -15.04
CA ASP A 214 8.62 -20.42 -13.64
C ASP A 214 7.22 -20.20 -13.05
N GLY A 215 6.34 -21.18 -13.24
CA GLY A 215 4.95 -21.11 -12.78
C GLY A 215 3.94 -20.80 -13.88
N PRO A 216 2.63 -20.63 -13.53
CA PRO A 216 2.10 -20.83 -12.18
C PRO A 216 2.13 -22.31 -11.74
N TYR A 217 2.44 -22.52 -10.47
CA TYR A 217 2.55 -23.88 -9.92
C TYR A 217 1.21 -24.41 -9.42
N LEU A 218 0.36 -23.57 -8.82
CA LEU A 218 -0.96 -23.97 -8.33
C LEU A 218 -1.94 -24.16 -9.49
N ASP A 219 -2.77 -25.22 -9.42
CA ASP A 219 -3.83 -25.45 -10.41
C ASP A 219 -4.96 -24.43 -10.28
N LYS A 220 -5.24 -24.00 -9.04
CA LYS A 220 -6.38 -23.13 -8.71
C LYS A 220 -6.07 -22.17 -7.57
N ILE A 221 -6.71 -21.00 -7.65
CA ILE A 221 -6.80 -20.06 -6.55
C ILE A 221 -8.27 -19.74 -6.28
N VAL A 222 -8.68 -19.79 -5.01
CA VAL A 222 -10.06 -19.51 -4.59
C VAL A 222 -10.03 -18.39 -3.57
N GLY A 223 -10.51 -17.21 -3.94
CA GLY A 223 -10.75 -16.09 -3.03
C GLY A 223 -12.09 -16.26 -2.31
N ARG A 224 -12.06 -16.67 -1.04
CA ARG A 224 -13.23 -16.98 -0.23
C ARG A 224 -13.70 -15.75 0.56
N PHE A 225 -15.01 -15.51 0.59
CA PHE A 225 -15.64 -14.42 1.34
C PHE A 225 -16.20 -14.97 2.66
N VAL A 226 -15.64 -14.50 3.78
CA VAL A 226 -16.07 -14.92 5.13
C VAL A 226 -16.24 -13.66 5.99
N PRO A 227 -17.47 -13.14 6.15
CA PRO A 227 -17.72 -11.88 6.87
C PRO A 227 -17.33 -11.92 8.35
N ASP A 228 -17.64 -13.02 9.06
CA ASP A 228 -17.40 -13.16 10.48
C ASP A 228 -15.93 -13.45 10.81
N ALA A 229 -15.33 -12.68 11.73
CA ALA A 229 -13.93 -12.77 12.09
C ALA A 229 -13.57 -14.09 12.77
N SER A 230 -14.42 -14.59 13.66
CA SER A 230 -14.18 -15.85 14.37
C SER A 230 -14.21 -17.03 13.41
N THR A 231 -15.12 -17.00 12.43
CA THR A 231 -15.19 -18.00 11.36
C THR A 231 -13.94 -17.96 10.47
N ARG A 232 -13.38 -16.76 10.17
CA ARG A 232 -12.11 -16.64 9.44
C ARG A 232 -10.96 -17.28 10.20
N THR A 233 -10.87 -17.00 11.50
CA THR A 233 -9.85 -17.58 12.38
C THR A 233 -9.95 -19.10 12.43
N ALA A 234 -11.16 -19.66 12.63
CA ALA A 234 -11.39 -21.10 12.63
C ALA A 234 -11.05 -21.76 11.28
N ALA A 235 -11.38 -21.13 10.16
CA ALA A 235 -11.05 -21.64 8.83
C ALA A 235 -9.52 -21.70 8.59
N MET A 236 -8.76 -20.74 9.14
CA MET A 236 -7.29 -20.77 9.11
C MET A 236 -6.74 -21.91 9.98
N GLU A 237 -7.25 -22.06 11.20
CA GLU A 237 -6.82 -23.11 12.14
C GLU A 237 -7.06 -24.53 11.62
N ASN A 238 -8.16 -24.71 10.88
CA ASN A 238 -8.52 -26.01 10.30
C ASN A 238 -7.86 -26.27 8.94
N GLY A 239 -7.09 -25.32 8.40
CA GLY A 239 -6.46 -25.44 7.08
C GLY A 239 -7.42 -25.35 5.91
N GLU A 240 -8.67 -24.90 6.12
CA GLU A 240 -9.63 -24.61 5.04
C GLU A 240 -9.24 -23.37 4.24
N VAL A 241 -8.51 -22.46 4.86
CA VAL A 241 -7.90 -21.26 4.29
C VAL A 241 -6.40 -21.32 4.52
N LEU A 242 -5.63 -21.04 3.47
CA LEU A 242 -4.16 -21.12 3.53
C LEU A 242 -3.48 -19.76 3.60
N TYR A 243 -4.21 -18.66 3.35
CA TYR A 243 -3.62 -17.32 3.30
C TYR A 243 -4.66 -16.24 3.62
N ALA A 244 -4.29 -15.34 4.52
CA ALA A 244 -5.14 -14.25 4.99
C ALA A 244 -4.28 -12.98 5.21
N ALA A 245 -4.39 -12.01 4.31
CA ALA A 245 -3.64 -10.76 4.34
C ALA A 245 -4.47 -9.58 4.89
N TYR A 246 -3.83 -8.43 5.11
CA TYR A 246 -4.46 -7.17 5.52
C TYR A 246 -5.29 -7.29 6.80
N ASN A 247 -4.75 -7.98 7.81
CA ASN A 247 -5.43 -8.21 9.10
C ASN A 247 -6.83 -8.85 8.93
N ALA A 248 -7.01 -9.69 7.90
CA ALA A 248 -8.24 -10.46 7.74
C ALA A 248 -8.48 -11.40 8.94
N ILE A 249 -7.41 -11.84 9.58
CA ILE A 249 -7.42 -12.44 10.92
C ILE A 249 -7.15 -11.31 11.93
N PRO A 250 -7.95 -11.15 13.00
CA PRO A 250 -7.71 -10.15 14.04
C PRO A 250 -6.31 -10.27 14.65
N ASN A 251 -5.69 -9.14 15.01
CA ASN A 251 -4.33 -9.11 15.57
C ASN A 251 -4.18 -10.01 16.79
N ILE A 252 -5.16 -10.00 17.70
CA ILE A 252 -5.15 -10.87 18.89
C ILE A 252 -5.12 -12.36 18.54
N ASP A 253 -5.88 -12.76 17.52
CA ASP A 253 -5.88 -14.14 17.03
C ASP A 253 -4.58 -14.49 16.30
N ALA A 254 -4.04 -13.56 15.51
CA ALA A 254 -2.78 -13.75 14.81
C ALA A 254 -1.61 -14.00 15.79
N VAL A 255 -1.58 -13.25 16.92
CA VAL A 255 -0.59 -13.48 18.00
C VAL A 255 -0.70 -14.90 18.57
N ARG A 256 -1.92 -15.39 18.82
CA ARG A 256 -2.16 -16.74 19.30
C ARG A 256 -1.81 -17.82 18.25
N LEU A 257 -2.18 -17.59 17.00
CA LEU A 257 -1.95 -18.52 15.89
C LEU A 257 -0.46 -18.69 15.57
N LYS A 258 0.34 -17.66 15.79
CA LYS A 258 1.80 -17.68 15.58
C LYS A 258 2.53 -18.75 16.40
N GLU A 259 1.92 -19.20 17.51
CA GLU A 259 2.49 -20.26 18.37
C GLU A 259 2.33 -21.67 17.78
N ARG A 260 1.63 -21.82 16.66
CA ARG A 260 1.42 -23.11 15.98
C ARG A 260 2.52 -23.36 14.95
N ASP A 261 2.97 -24.58 14.82
CA ASP A 261 4.03 -25.00 13.87
C ASP A 261 3.57 -24.95 12.41
N ASP A 262 2.24 -25.08 12.16
CA ASP A 262 1.64 -25.12 10.84
C ASP A 262 1.17 -23.74 10.34
N ILE A 263 1.31 -22.68 11.16
CA ILE A 263 0.88 -21.31 10.80
C ILE A 263 2.05 -20.35 10.94
N GLY A 264 2.28 -19.57 9.88
CA GLY A 264 3.21 -18.44 9.86
C GLY A 264 2.46 -17.11 9.93
N VAL A 265 3.10 -16.11 10.54
CA VAL A 265 2.64 -14.72 10.57
C VAL A 265 3.79 -13.84 10.12
N THR A 266 3.53 -12.98 9.14
CA THR A 266 4.53 -12.02 8.62
C THR A 266 3.94 -10.64 8.42
N THR A 267 4.79 -9.61 8.50
CA THR A 267 4.50 -8.24 8.11
C THR A 267 5.10 -7.87 6.75
N ASP A 268 5.69 -8.83 6.04
CA ASP A 268 6.27 -8.64 4.73
C ASP A 268 5.20 -8.42 3.64
N GLY A 269 5.58 -7.72 2.57
CA GLY A 269 4.71 -7.51 1.42
C GLY A 269 3.85 -6.25 1.46
N TYR A 270 4.13 -5.33 2.37
CA TYR A 270 3.36 -4.07 2.48
C TYR A 270 4.20 -2.81 2.25
N SER A 271 5.48 -2.95 1.92
CA SER A 271 6.41 -1.82 1.74
C SER A 271 6.03 -0.88 0.58
N MET A 272 5.39 -1.40 -0.47
CA MET A 272 4.87 -0.60 -1.58
C MET A 272 3.51 0.07 -1.28
N ILE A 273 2.80 -0.39 -0.25
CA ILE A 273 1.54 0.19 0.22
C ILE A 273 1.81 1.27 1.27
N ASN A 274 2.72 0.98 2.19
CA ASN A 274 3.26 1.94 3.15
C ASN A 274 2.18 2.67 3.97
N PRO A 275 1.37 1.96 4.77
CA PRO A 275 0.26 2.55 5.49
C PRO A 275 0.72 3.37 6.70
N MET A 276 0.13 4.55 6.90
CA MET A 276 0.42 5.48 7.99
C MET A 276 -0.86 5.78 8.76
N ALA A 277 -0.92 5.42 10.04
CA ALA A 277 -1.99 5.81 10.95
C ALA A 277 -1.83 7.28 11.36
N LEU A 278 -2.94 8.01 11.44
CA LEU A 278 -2.88 9.46 11.62
C LEU A 278 -4.18 10.05 12.17
N ILE A 279 -4.10 11.30 12.65
CA ILE A 279 -5.26 12.14 12.97
C ILE A 279 -5.29 13.29 11.97
N GLU A 280 -6.37 13.40 11.22
CA GLU A 280 -6.67 14.57 10.38
C GLU A 280 -7.42 15.62 11.18
N PHE A 281 -7.16 16.89 10.93
CA PHE A 281 -7.87 18.00 11.56
C PHE A 281 -8.59 18.85 10.51
N ASN A 282 -9.77 19.32 10.82
CA ASN A 282 -10.37 20.41 10.08
C ASN A 282 -9.60 21.70 10.37
N THR A 283 -8.81 22.19 9.39
CA THR A 283 -7.96 23.39 9.56
C THR A 283 -8.67 24.69 9.27
N LYS A 284 -9.96 24.65 8.93
CA LYS A 284 -10.76 25.85 8.59
C LYS A 284 -11.77 26.22 9.65
N GLU A 285 -12.25 25.25 10.42
CA GLU A 285 -13.34 25.44 11.37
C GLU A 285 -13.12 24.60 12.62
N GLY A 286 -13.68 25.04 13.77
CA GLY A 286 -13.61 24.32 15.02
C GLY A 286 -12.40 24.64 15.90
N PRO A 287 -12.21 23.90 17.00
CA PRO A 287 -11.22 24.24 18.04
C PRO A 287 -9.78 23.90 17.64
N PHE A 288 -9.55 23.12 16.58
CA PHE A 288 -8.24 22.60 16.18
C PHE A 288 -7.62 23.36 15.00
N VAL A 289 -8.07 24.57 14.70
CA VAL A 289 -7.55 25.43 13.60
C VAL A 289 -6.12 25.91 13.90
N ASP A 290 -5.76 26.10 15.16
CA ASP A 290 -4.44 26.54 15.54
C ASP A 290 -3.42 25.41 15.49
N ALA A 291 -2.31 25.62 14.78
CA ALA A 291 -1.20 24.67 14.69
C ALA A 291 -0.54 24.35 16.04
N ALA A 292 -0.53 25.32 17.00
CA ALA A 292 0.00 25.08 18.33
C ALA A 292 -0.79 24.00 19.07
N VAL A 293 -2.13 24.01 18.95
CA VAL A 293 -2.99 22.98 19.53
C VAL A 293 -2.68 21.60 18.91
N ARG A 294 -2.54 21.53 17.58
CA ARG A 294 -2.23 20.26 16.90
C ARG A 294 -0.82 19.73 17.26
N ARG A 295 0.17 20.62 17.40
CA ARG A 295 1.51 20.23 17.91
C ARG A 295 1.47 19.75 19.36
N ALA A 296 0.69 20.37 20.22
CA ALA A 296 0.48 19.90 21.59
C ALA A 296 -0.13 18.51 21.62
N ILE A 297 -1.16 18.25 20.80
CA ILE A 297 -1.77 16.92 20.63
C ILE A 297 -0.70 15.91 20.19
N SER A 298 0.10 16.23 19.17
CA SER A 298 1.17 15.35 18.70
C SER A 298 2.21 15.03 19.79
N THR A 299 2.53 16.01 20.64
CA THR A 299 3.50 15.89 21.73
C THR A 299 2.95 15.03 22.87
N ALA A 300 1.66 15.10 23.16
CA ALA A 300 1.02 14.36 24.24
C ALA A 300 0.90 12.85 23.97
N ILE A 301 0.83 12.44 22.69
CA ILE A 301 0.51 11.06 22.30
C ILE A 301 1.72 10.14 22.48
N ASP A 302 1.57 9.11 23.32
CA ASP A 302 2.51 7.99 23.38
C ASP A 302 2.20 7.00 22.25
N ARG A 303 2.98 7.10 21.18
CA ARG A 303 2.87 6.28 19.97
C ARG A 303 3.30 4.84 20.22
N GLN A 304 4.34 4.68 21.05
CA GLN A 304 4.84 3.35 21.39
C GLN A 304 3.81 2.57 22.20
N PHE A 305 3.15 3.21 23.17
CA PHE A 305 2.06 2.59 23.90
C PHE A 305 0.92 2.15 22.99
N MET A 306 0.51 2.99 22.03
CA MET A 306 -0.54 2.60 21.06
C MET A 306 -0.14 1.35 20.29
N ILE A 307 1.09 1.30 19.79
CA ILE A 307 1.61 0.16 19.03
C ILE A 307 1.62 -1.09 19.89
N ASP A 308 2.25 -1.04 21.07
CA ASP A 308 2.49 -2.22 21.90
C ASP A 308 1.20 -2.78 22.50
N THR A 309 0.29 -1.87 22.94
CA THR A 309 -0.90 -2.28 23.71
C THR A 309 -2.15 -2.45 22.84
N ILE A 310 -2.34 -1.59 21.84
CA ILE A 310 -3.57 -1.57 21.04
C ILE A 310 -3.39 -2.32 19.73
N PHE A 311 -2.23 -2.16 19.07
CA PHE A 311 -1.91 -2.79 17.80
C PHE A 311 -0.96 -3.99 17.93
N PHE A 312 -0.80 -4.54 19.16
CA PHE A 312 -0.09 -5.78 19.46
C PHE A 312 1.37 -5.83 18.99
N GLY A 313 2.06 -4.69 18.99
CA GLY A 313 3.44 -4.56 18.54
C GLY A 313 3.59 -4.37 17.02
N TYR A 314 2.49 -4.32 16.26
CA TYR A 314 2.54 -4.23 14.80
C TYR A 314 2.49 -2.78 14.31
N GLY A 315 3.64 -2.15 14.30
CA GLY A 315 3.85 -0.78 13.83
C GLY A 315 5.19 -0.20 14.25
N LYS A 316 5.50 0.99 13.74
CA LYS A 316 6.68 1.78 14.12
C LYS A 316 6.25 3.23 14.37
N PRO A 317 6.69 3.89 15.47
CA PRO A 317 6.34 5.29 15.71
C PRO A 317 6.68 6.16 14.50
N ALA A 318 5.72 6.97 14.05
CA ALA A 318 6.01 7.95 13.01
C ALA A 318 7.03 8.97 13.51
N THR A 319 8.00 9.28 12.69
CA THR A 319 9.05 10.26 13.00
C THR A 319 8.97 11.49 12.08
N SER A 320 7.97 11.52 11.21
CA SER A 320 7.72 12.59 10.24
C SER A 320 6.32 12.43 9.60
N ALA A 321 5.96 13.36 8.73
CA ALA A 321 4.82 13.23 7.82
C ALA A 321 5.02 12.14 6.75
N LEU A 322 6.25 11.76 6.47
CA LEU A 322 6.61 10.69 5.55
C LEU A 322 7.09 9.45 6.32
N SER A 323 6.75 8.26 5.81
CA SER A 323 7.22 7.00 6.38
C SER A 323 8.72 6.82 6.29
N SER A 324 9.30 6.14 7.28
CA SER A 324 10.72 5.76 7.32
C SER A 324 11.13 4.85 6.16
N ASN A 325 10.19 4.17 5.50
CA ASN A 325 10.45 3.36 4.30
C ASN A 325 11.01 4.19 3.13
N PHE A 326 10.76 5.51 3.10
CA PHE A 326 11.37 6.40 2.12
C PHE A 326 12.83 6.76 2.41
N SER A 327 13.42 6.27 3.52
CA SER A 327 14.83 6.50 3.85
C SER A 327 15.78 5.91 2.82
N ALA A 328 15.43 4.76 2.22
CA ALA A 328 16.22 4.12 1.16
C ALA A 328 16.37 5.00 -0.09
N THR A 329 15.44 5.91 -0.33
CA THR A 329 15.46 6.87 -1.44
C THR A 329 15.90 8.29 -1.00
N GLY A 330 16.26 8.46 0.29
CA GLY A 330 16.64 9.74 0.86
C GLY A 330 15.49 10.74 1.07
N LEU A 331 14.24 10.33 0.86
CA LEU A 331 13.09 11.24 0.91
C LEU A 331 12.49 11.41 2.32
N HIS A 332 12.92 10.60 3.30
CA HIS A 332 12.50 10.73 4.69
C HIS A 332 13.50 11.55 5.53
N ALA A 333 12.99 12.39 6.40
CA ALA A 333 13.77 13.11 7.43
C ALA A 333 13.02 13.06 8.77
N LYS A 334 13.72 12.74 9.85
CA LYS A 334 13.14 12.81 11.21
C LYS A 334 12.86 14.26 11.60
N MET A 335 11.69 14.50 12.19
CA MET A 335 11.23 15.81 12.64
C MET A 335 11.06 15.85 14.17
N PRO A 336 11.34 16.99 14.83
CA PRO A 336 11.34 17.06 16.31
C PRO A 336 9.95 16.90 16.94
N ASN A 337 8.88 17.21 16.22
CA ASN A 337 7.51 17.24 16.73
C ASN A 337 6.81 15.87 16.70
N TYR A 338 7.56 14.76 16.57
CA TYR A 338 7.07 13.39 16.51
C TYR A 338 7.74 12.51 17.57
N PRO A 339 7.50 12.75 18.87
CA PRO A 339 8.07 11.91 19.92
C PRO A 339 7.47 10.50 19.86
N ALA A 340 8.28 9.47 20.13
CA ALA A 340 7.79 8.10 20.24
C ALA A 340 6.92 7.92 21.49
N ASN A 341 7.35 8.48 22.60
CA ASN A 341 6.64 8.49 23.88
C ASN A 341 5.98 9.85 24.10
N GLY A 342 4.80 9.87 24.70
CA GLY A 342 4.08 11.10 24.99
C GLY A 342 4.72 11.94 26.09
N ASP A 343 4.63 13.26 25.96
CA ASP A 343 5.04 14.21 27.00
C ASP A 343 3.88 15.16 27.31
N ILE A 344 3.10 14.80 28.33
CA ILE A 344 1.94 15.58 28.79
C ILE A 344 2.37 16.94 29.35
N ALA A 345 3.53 17.03 29.99
CA ALA A 345 4.03 18.30 30.56
C ALA A 345 4.41 19.27 29.46
N ALA A 346 5.18 18.81 28.46
CA ALA A 346 5.54 19.62 27.30
C ALA A 346 4.31 20.03 26.49
N ALA A 347 3.32 19.14 26.30
CA ALA A 347 2.09 19.44 25.61
C ALA A 347 1.26 20.52 26.33
N ASN A 348 1.14 20.43 27.66
CA ASN A 348 0.48 21.47 28.46
C ASN A 348 1.21 22.81 28.32
N LYS A 349 2.56 22.80 28.36
CA LYS A 349 3.35 24.02 28.17
C LYS A 349 3.11 24.68 26.81
N ILE A 350 3.04 23.89 25.72
CA ILE A 350 2.73 24.41 24.37
C ILE A 350 1.36 25.12 24.37
N LEU A 351 0.36 24.53 25.02
CA LEU A 351 -1.00 25.13 25.11
C LEU A 351 -1.01 26.39 25.97
N ASP A 352 -0.28 26.39 27.10
CA ASP A 352 -0.18 27.56 27.98
C ASP A 352 0.53 28.72 27.27
N ASP A 353 1.66 28.46 26.59
CA ASP A 353 2.40 29.44 25.81
C ASP A 353 1.56 30.02 24.64
N ALA A 354 0.65 29.24 24.08
CA ALA A 354 -0.29 29.66 23.03
C ALA A 354 -1.55 30.35 23.59
N GLY A 355 -1.69 30.52 24.90
CA GLY A 355 -2.80 31.24 25.54
C GLY A 355 -4.06 30.42 25.80
N TYR A 356 -4.01 29.09 25.67
CA TYR A 356 -5.14 28.20 25.96
C TYR A 356 -5.16 27.80 27.45
N ALA A 357 -5.62 28.70 28.32
CA ALA A 357 -5.71 28.43 29.76
C ALA A 357 -6.79 27.36 30.09
N LYS A 358 -6.57 26.56 31.14
CA LYS A 358 -7.60 25.67 31.70
C LYS A 358 -8.65 26.47 32.46
N ASP A 359 -9.91 26.12 32.29
CA ASP A 359 -11.00 26.65 33.12
C ASP A 359 -11.01 26.03 34.54
N GLY A 360 -11.99 26.41 35.37
CA GLY A 360 -12.13 25.90 36.76
C GLY A 360 -12.33 24.37 36.85
N ASN A 361 -12.65 23.71 35.73
CA ASN A 361 -12.82 22.26 35.62
C ASN A 361 -11.63 21.57 34.94
N GLY A 362 -10.56 22.30 34.68
CA GLY A 362 -9.37 21.78 33.98
C GLY A 362 -9.51 21.67 32.46
N VAL A 363 -10.55 22.25 31.87
CA VAL A 363 -10.86 22.15 30.44
C VAL A 363 -10.33 23.39 29.71
N ARG A 364 -9.65 23.19 28.58
CA ARG A 364 -9.18 24.25 27.66
C ARG A 364 -10.12 24.42 26.48
N MET A 365 -10.59 23.31 25.94
CA MET A 365 -11.49 23.28 24.78
C MET A 365 -12.25 21.97 24.69
N LYS A 366 -13.30 21.98 23.87
CA LYS A 366 -14.13 20.81 23.58
C LYS A 366 -14.22 20.61 22.07
N GLY A 367 -14.41 19.36 21.64
CA GLY A 367 -14.58 19.03 20.24
C GLY A 367 -15.14 17.63 20.02
N THR A 368 -15.20 17.25 18.76
CA THR A 368 -15.63 15.92 18.28
C THR A 368 -14.48 15.18 17.66
N PHE A 369 -14.48 13.85 17.79
CA PHE A 369 -13.43 13.00 17.24
C PHE A 369 -14.07 11.79 16.54
N ASP A 370 -14.03 11.81 15.22
CA ASP A 370 -14.51 10.73 14.36
C ASP A 370 -13.49 9.61 14.30
N LEU A 371 -13.94 8.36 14.36
CA LEU A 371 -13.07 7.19 14.27
C LEU A 371 -13.35 6.43 12.99
N ILE A 372 -12.29 6.02 12.29
CA ILE A 372 -12.42 5.13 11.13
C ILE A 372 -13.09 3.81 11.55
N PRO A 373 -14.17 3.37 10.87
CA PRO A 373 -14.94 2.20 11.30
C PRO A 373 -14.35 0.87 10.78
N TYR A 374 -13.06 0.63 11.05
CA TYR A 374 -12.32 -0.54 10.54
C TYR A 374 -11.94 -1.53 11.66
N GLY A 375 -12.77 -1.63 12.68
CA GLY A 375 -12.65 -2.66 13.69
C GLY A 375 -12.27 -2.16 15.09
N GLU A 376 -12.11 -3.11 16.00
CA GLU A 376 -11.99 -2.86 17.43
C GLU A 376 -10.69 -2.13 17.81
N ASP A 377 -9.58 -2.43 17.14
CA ASP A 377 -8.29 -1.79 17.44
C ASP A 377 -8.35 -0.27 17.21
N TRP A 378 -9.08 0.18 16.18
CA TRP A 378 -9.31 1.60 15.91
C TRP A 378 -10.22 2.26 16.97
N ARG A 379 -11.25 1.54 17.44
CA ARG A 379 -12.11 2.02 18.50
C ARG A 379 -11.32 2.19 19.80
N ARG A 380 -10.52 1.20 20.19
CA ARG A 380 -9.63 1.28 21.37
C ARG A 380 -8.59 2.39 21.23
N GLY A 381 -8.05 2.58 20.03
CA GLY A 381 -7.16 3.70 19.71
C GLY A 381 -7.83 5.05 19.97
N GLY A 382 -9.08 5.20 19.57
CA GLY A 382 -9.87 6.41 19.83
C GLY A 382 -10.13 6.67 21.32
N GLU A 383 -10.45 5.63 22.09
CA GLU A 383 -10.66 5.75 23.54
C GLU A 383 -9.35 6.15 24.27
N TYR A 384 -8.23 5.54 23.91
CA TYR A 384 -6.92 5.93 24.44
C TYR A 384 -6.60 7.40 24.12
N LEU A 385 -6.77 7.81 22.85
CA LEU A 385 -6.52 9.18 22.44
C LEU A 385 -7.43 10.19 23.15
N LYS A 386 -8.71 9.84 23.39
CA LYS A 386 -9.62 10.65 24.19
C LYS A 386 -9.09 10.87 25.62
N GLN A 387 -8.53 9.83 26.25
CA GLN A 387 -7.91 9.95 27.57
C GLN A 387 -6.70 10.90 27.53
N VAL A 388 -5.77 10.69 26.61
CA VAL A 388 -4.56 11.54 26.43
C VAL A 388 -4.94 13.00 26.19
N LEU A 389 -5.96 13.27 25.37
CA LEU A 389 -6.49 14.61 25.14
C LEU A 389 -7.06 15.23 26.42
N GLY A 390 -7.76 14.44 27.24
CA GLY A 390 -8.26 14.86 28.56
C GLY A 390 -7.14 15.31 29.51
N ASP A 391 -6.00 14.64 29.51
CA ASP A 391 -4.84 14.96 30.36
C ASP A 391 -4.24 16.33 30.03
N ILE A 392 -4.41 16.79 28.80
CA ILE A 392 -4.00 18.15 28.37
C ILE A 392 -5.17 19.14 28.34
N GLY A 393 -6.34 18.79 28.89
CA GLY A 393 -7.51 19.67 29.01
C GLY A 393 -8.36 19.76 27.76
N ILE A 394 -8.22 18.86 26.79
CA ILE A 394 -9.05 18.79 25.59
C ILE A 394 -10.10 17.70 25.76
N GLN A 395 -11.38 18.06 25.85
CA GLN A 395 -12.48 17.12 25.96
C GLN A 395 -13.06 16.83 24.58
N VAL A 396 -13.10 15.55 24.17
CA VAL A 396 -13.69 15.14 22.90
C VAL A 396 -14.82 14.15 23.06
N GLU A 397 -15.83 14.30 22.21
CA GLU A 397 -16.88 13.31 21.99
C GLU A 397 -16.48 12.40 20.84
N LEU A 398 -16.40 11.08 21.10
CA LEU A 398 -16.10 10.09 20.07
C LEU A 398 -17.33 9.82 19.21
N ARG A 399 -17.14 9.80 17.89
CA ARG A 399 -18.16 9.41 16.92
C ARG A 399 -17.69 8.17 16.18
N TYR A 400 -18.47 7.10 16.23
CA TYR A 400 -18.19 5.85 15.56
C TYR A 400 -19.41 5.42 14.76
N GLU A 401 -19.32 5.43 13.43
CA GLU A 401 -20.43 5.25 12.50
C GLU A 401 -20.11 4.13 11.50
N ASP A 402 -21.05 3.78 10.63
CA ASP A 402 -20.76 2.91 9.49
C ASP A 402 -19.89 3.61 8.44
N VAL A 403 -19.23 2.82 7.58
CA VAL A 403 -18.31 3.33 6.54
C VAL A 403 -18.97 4.36 5.61
N PRO A 404 -20.16 4.13 5.03
CA PRO A 404 -20.81 5.11 4.17
C PRO A 404 -21.10 6.45 4.86
N THR A 405 -21.57 6.41 6.11
CA THR A 405 -21.88 7.61 6.91
C THR A 405 -20.60 8.37 7.25
N TRP A 406 -19.56 7.67 7.70
CA TRP A 406 -18.26 8.26 7.99
C TRP A 406 -17.64 8.91 6.74
N LEU A 407 -17.61 8.22 5.57
CA LEU A 407 -17.09 8.78 4.31
C LEU A 407 -17.85 10.05 3.89
N LYS A 408 -19.19 10.05 4.04
CA LYS A 408 -20.02 11.20 3.73
C LYS A 408 -19.69 12.38 4.65
N ARG A 409 -19.56 12.13 5.96
CA ARG A 409 -19.23 13.15 6.96
C ARG A 409 -17.87 13.78 6.66
N ILE A 410 -16.82 12.97 6.53
CA ILE A 410 -15.44 13.47 6.39
C ILE A 410 -15.21 14.11 5.02
N TYR A 411 -15.57 13.43 3.92
CA TYR A 411 -15.12 13.84 2.58
C TYR A 411 -16.16 14.58 1.74
N HIS A 412 -17.47 14.37 2.03
CA HIS A 412 -18.51 15.06 1.30
C HIS A 412 -18.99 16.32 2.03
N ASN A 413 -19.10 16.28 3.36
CA ASN A 413 -19.65 17.38 4.14
C ASN A 413 -18.57 18.25 4.79
N TYR A 414 -17.37 17.69 5.04
CA TYR A 414 -16.33 18.25 5.92
C TYR A 414 -16.85 18.53 7.34
N ASP A 415 -17.86 17.76 7.80
CA ASP A 415 -18.49 17.86 9.10
C ASP A 415 -17.72 17.02 10.12
N PHE A 416 -16.49 17.43 10.41
CA PHE A 416 -15.63 16.83 11.43
C PHE A 416 -14.65 17.88 11.96
N GLU A 417 -14.14 17.65 13.16
CA GLU A 417 -13.09 18.47 13.76
C GLU A 417 -11.77 17.71 13.86
N MET A 418 -11.81 16.46 14.35
CA MET A 418 -10.73 15.49 14.30
C MET A 418 -11.22 14.17 13.69
N ASN A 419 -10.34 13.46 13.00
CA ASN A 419 -10.64 12.16 12.39
C ASN A 419 -9.45 11.22 12.53
N LEU A 420 -9.61 10.11 13.29
CA LEU A 420 -8.63 9.03 13.32
C LEU A 420 -8.77 8.20 12.06
N ASN A 421 -7.66 8.02 11.35
CA ASN A 421 -7.65 7.39 10.05
C ASN A 421 -6.29 6.73 9.75
N TYR A 422 -6.17 6.08 8.60
CA TYR A 422 -4.88 5.75 8.01
C TYR A 422 -4.90 5.96 6.50
N PHE A 423 -3.72 6.17 5.93
CA PHE A 423 -3.55 6.35 4.49
C PHE A 423 -2.42 5.50 3.95
N TYR A 424 -2.54 5.11 2.69
CA TYR A 424 -1.42 4.52 1.96
C TYR A 424 -0.53 5.63 1.42
N GLN A 425 0.71 5.68 1.89
CA GLN A 425 1.72 6.59 1.36
C GLN A 425 2.34 6.08 0.05
N LEU A 426 2.06 4.82 -0.30
CA LEU A 426 2.50 4.13 -1.49
C LEU A 426 4.03 4.09 -1.63
N SER A 427 4.50 3.83 -2.83
CA SER A 427 5.92 3.60 -3.13
C SER A 427 6.73 4.88 -3.43
N ASP A 428 6.04 6.01 -3.61
CA ASP A 428 6.63 7.34 -3.79
C ASP A 428 5.69 8.40 -3.20
N PRO A 429 6.21 9.44 -2.53
CA PRO A 429 5.38 10.50 -1.95
C PRO A 429 4.42 11.18 -2.94
N VAL A 430 4.79 11.30 -4.22
CA VAL A 430 3.90 11.86 -5.25
C VAL A 430 2.64 11.02 -5.39
N LEU A 431 2.77 9.70 -5.32
CA LEU A 431 1.65 8.77 -5.51
C LEU A 431 0.70 8.73 -4.31
N GLY A 432 1.25 8.80 -3.10
CA GLY A 432 0.48 8.60 -1.87
C GLY A 432 0.37 9.79 -0.92
N VAL A 433 1.40 10.63 -0.80
CA VAL A 433 1.47 11.70 0.22
C VAL A 433 0.92 13.03 -0.29
N HIS A 434 1.25 13.43 -1.53
CA HIS A 434 0.83 14.73 -2.08
C HIS A 434 -0.67 14.97 -2.02
N ARG A 435 -1.47 13.92 -2.14
CA ARG A 435 -2.93 14.00 -2.10
C ARG A 435 -3.52 14.42 -0.74
N HIS A 436 -2.75 14.28 0.34
CA HIS A 436 -3.21 14.66 1.69
C HIS A 436 -2.95 16.13 2.02
N TYR A 437 -1.98 16.75 1.34
CA TYR A 437 -1.49 18.07 1.72
C TYR A 437 -1.63 19.14 0.65
N GLY A 438 -1.64 18.75 -0.65
CA GLY A 438 -1.73 19.70 -1.75
C GLY A 438 -3.07 20.46 -1.77
N THR A 439 -3.03 21.76 -1.98
CA THR A 439 -4.24 22.60 -2.07
C THR A 439 -5.17 22.15 -3.20
N ASN A 440 -4.62 21.70 -4.33
CA ASN A 440 -5.37 21.17 -5.47
C ASN A 440 -6.10 19.85 -5.17
N MET A 441 -5.80 19.24 -4.03
CA MET A 441 -6.41 18.00 -3.55
C MET A 441 -7.55 18.24 -2.55
N ILE A 442 -7.91 19.49 -2.28
CA ILE A 442 -9.16 19.84 -1.58
C ILE A 442 -10.31 19.62 -2.57
N ARG A 443 -10.82 18.37 -2.59
CA ARG A 443 -11.83 17.92 -3.56
C ARG A 443 -13.02 17.33 -2.84
N LYS A 444 -14.06 18.15 -2.66
CA LYS A 444 -15.31 17.76 -2.01
C LYS A 444 -15.92 16.53 -2.72
N GLY A 445 -16.25 15.50 -1.94
CA GLY A 445 -16.82 14.24 -2.47
C GLY A 445 -15.79 13.22 -2.96
N THR A 446 -14.48 13.53 -2.94
CA THR A 446 -13.42 12.58 -3.25
C THR A 446 -12.84 12.03 -1.95
N HIS A 447 -12.83 10.71 -1.80
CA HIS A 447 -12.35 10.04 -0.59
C HIS A 447 -10.82 9.97 -0.55
N PHE A 448 -10.27 9.98 0.68
CA PHE A 448 -8.84 9.82 0.95
C PHE A 448 -7.94 10.83 0.24
N VAL A 449 -8.37 12.09 0.24
CA VAL A 449 -7.62 13.26 -0.22
C VAL A 449 -7.56 14.29 0.91
N ASN A 450 -7.13 15.53 0.63
CA ASN A 450 -6.98 16.61 1.61
C ASN A 450 -8.34 17.03 2.22
N SER A 451 -8.85 16.20 3.15
CA SER A 451 -10.07 16.49 3.93
C SER A 451 -9.85 17.60 4.95
N SER A 452 -8.62 17.76 5.43
CA SER A 452 -8.20 18.83 6.35
C SER A 452 -8.44 20.23 5.77
N ARG A 453 -8.61 20.37 4.48
CA ARG A 453 -8.68 21.62 3.73
C ARG A 453 -7.46 22.53 3.96
N TYR A 454 -6.34 21.92 4.34
CA TYR A 454 -5.08 22.62 4.52
C TYR A 454 -4.57 23.18 3.19
N SER A 455 -4.05 24.41 3.22
CA SER A 455 -3.54 25.11 2.05
C SER A 455 -2.34 25.97 2.44
N ASN A 456 -1.21 25.73 1.77
CA ASN A 456 0.02 26.48 1.95
C ASN A 456 0.71 26.60 0.58
N ALA A 457 0.87 27.85 0.10
CA ALA A 457 1.38 28.13 -1.24
C ALA A 457 2.86 27.72 -1.42
N GLU A 458 3.68 27.83 -0.38
CA GLU A 458 5.09 27.39 -0.44
C GLU A 458 5.18 25.86 -0.47
N LEU A 459 4.36 25.17 0.35
CA LEU A 459 4.25 23.73 0.26
C LEU A 459 3.81 23.27 -1.13
N ASP A 460 2.81 23.89 -1.72
CA ASP A 460 2.34 23.55 -3.07
C ASP A 460 3.46 23.70 -4.12
N LYS A 461 4.29 24.72 -3.97
CA LYS A 461 5.45 24.93 -4.85
C LYS A 461 6.49 23.81 -4.66
N LEU A 462 6.80 23.44 -3.41
CA LEU A 462 7.73 22.36 -3.09
C LEU A 462 7.20 20.99 -3.55
N LEU A 463 5.90 20.71 -3.36
CA LEU A 463 5.27 19.48 -3.87
C LEU A 463 5.42 19.37 -5.41
N ARG A 464 5.19 20.47 -6.15
CA ARG A 464 5.41 20.50 -7.60
C ARG A 464 6.88 20.29 -7.98
N ALA A 465 7.80 20.96 -7.27
CA ALA A 465 9.24 20.79 -7.50
C ALA A 465 9.71 19.36 -7.22
N GLY A 466 9.27 18.74 -6.11
CA GLY A 466 9.59 17.36 -5.76
C GLY A 466 9.01 16.31 -6.72
N MET A 467 7.91 16.65 -7.40
CA MET A 467 7.31 15.80 -8.43
C MET A 467 8.21 15.66 -9.66
N THR A 468 8.82 16.76 -10.12
CA THR A 468 9.52 16.83 -11.40
C THR A 468 11.04 16.85 -11.30
N GLN A 469 11.61 16.82 -10.07
CA GLN A 469 13.06 16.84 -9.85
C GLN A 469 13.69 15.47 -10.15
N PRO A 470 14.51 15.32 -11.21
CA PRO A 470 15.15 14.05 -11.55
C PRO A 470 16.38 13.74 -10.70
N ASP A 471 17.09 14.76 -10.19
CA ASP A 471 18.27 14.58 -9.33
C ASP A 471 17.83 14.15 -7.92
N ALA A 472 18.27 12.98 -7.50
CA ALA A 472 17.85 12.37 -6.23
C ALA A 472 18.25 13.21 -5.01
N THR A 473 19.45 13.83 -5.03
CA THR A 473 19.95 14.65 -3.91
C THR A 473 19.16 15.94 -3.77
N LYS A 474 18.89 16.62 -4.87
CA LYS A 474 18.04 17.82 -4.88
C LYS A 474 16.60 17.48 -4.49
N ARG A 475 16.10 16.35 -4.96
CA ARG A 475 14.76 15.86 -4.61
C ARG A 475 14.65 15.58 -3.10
N ALA A 476 15.66 14.93 -2.51
CA ALA A 476 15.73 14.70 -1.06
C ALA A 476 15.73 16.00 -0.25
N ALA A 477 16.45 17.03 -0.68
CA ALA A 477 16.44 18.35 -0.04
C ALA A 477 15.03 18.98 -0.06
N ILE A 478 14.36 18.94 -1.22
CA ILE A 478 12.97 19.43 -1.36
C ILE A 478 12.02 18.71 -0.39
N TYR A 479 12.13 17.37 -0.29
CA TYR A 479 11.26 16.60 0.63
C TYR A 479 11.59 16.83 2.10
N LYS A 480 12.83 17.21 2.44
CA LYS A 480 13.15 17.67 3.79
C LYS A 480 12.44 18.99 4.13
N ASP A 481 12.43 19.95 3.19
CA ASP A 481 11.73 21.22 3.37
C ASP A 481 10.21 21.01 3.48
N ILE A 482 9.62 20.13 2.66
CA ILE A 482 8.22 19.71 2.75
C ILE A 482 7.92 19.19 4.17
N GLN A 483 8.73 18.28 4.69
CA GLN A 483 8.53 17.71 6.03
C GLN A 483 8.69 18.75 7.15
N THR A 484 9.56 19.73 6.97
CA THR A 484 9.72 20.83 7.92
C THR A 484 8.44 21.67 8.00
N ILE A 485 7.89 22.09 6.87
CA ILE A 485 6.61 22.84 6.84
C ILE A 485 5.48 22.01 7.46
N LEU A 486 5.39 20.72 7.10
CA LEU A 486 4.35 19.85 7.64
C LEU A 486 4.48 19.60 9.14
N ALA A 487 5.69 19.60 9.69
CA ALA A 487 5.92 19.48 11.13
C ALA A 487 5.58 20.76 11.89
N GLU A 488 5.73 21.92 11.27
CA GLU A 488 5.38 23.23 11.84
C GLU A 488 3.86 23.48 11.80
N ASP A 489 3.24 23.30 10.64
CA ASP A 489 1.80 23.57 10.41
C ASP A 489 0.92 22.43 10.95
N MET A 490 1.43 21.23 10.97
CA MET A 490 0.80 19.98 11.47
C MET A 490 -0.69 19.81 11.10
N PRO A 491 -1.05 19.90 9.81
CA PRO A 491 -2.45 19.71 9.42
C PRO A 491 -2.94 18.28 9.69
N VAL A 492 -2.00 17.37 9.88
CA VAL A 492 -2.20 15.95 10.19
C VAL A 492 -1.15 15.54 11.22
N VAL A 493 -1.55 14.85 12.28
CA VAL A 493 -0.65 14.20 13.23
C VAL A 493 -0.45 12.75 12.82
N ASN A 494 0.71 12.43 12.27
CA ASN A 494 1.09 11.04 11.97
C ASN A 494 1.41 10.31 13.28
N LEU A 495 0.78 9.17 13.48
CA LEU A 495 0.86 8.38 14.70
C LEU A 495 1.94 7.31 14.60
N PHE A 496 1.76 6.37 13.70
CA PHE A 496 2.70 5.28 13.48
C PHE A 496 2.56 4.69 12.07
N GLU A 497 3.65 4.14 11.58
CA GLU A 497 3.67 3.32 10.39
C GLU A 497 2.99 2.00 10.75
N LEU A 498 1.81 1.76 10.18
CA LEU A 498 1.00 0.59 10.47
C LEU A 498 1.60 -0.62 9.75
N GLU A 499 1.78 -1.72 10.44
CA GLU A 499 2.18 -2.99 9.86
C GLU A 499 0.96 -3.90 9.74
N PHE A 500 0.56 -4.20 8.51
CA PHE A 500 -0.47 -5.21 8.27
C PHE A 500 0.11 -6.62 8.43
N LEU A 501 -0.73 -7.54 8.87
CA LEU A 501 -0.39 -8.93 9.02
C LEU A 501 -0.89 -9.76 7.85
N THR A 502 -0.05 -10.70 7.45
CA THR A 502 -0.42 -11.88 6.67
C THR A 502 -0.27 -13.11 7.56
N VAL A 503 -1.36 -13.84 7.73
CA VAL A 503 -1.39 -15.15 8.38
C VAL A 503 -1.49 -16.20 7.29
N TYR A 504 -0.63 -17.22 7.33
CA TYR A 504 -0.58 -18.23 6.27
C TYR A 504 -0.27 -19.62 6.82
N ASN A 505 -0.76 -20.65 6.14
CA ASN A 505 -0.34 -22.03 6.42
C ASN A 505 1.08 -22.25 5.92
N THR A 506 1.96 -22.87 6.72
CA THR A 506 3.39 -23.06 6.41
C THR A 506 3.65 -24.00 5.23
N LYS A 507 2.64 -24.76 4.78
CA LYS A 507 2.69 -25.52 3.52
C LYS A 507 2.68 -24.63 2.28
N LEU A 508 2.11 -23.42 2.37
CA LEU A 508 2.11 -22.46 1.28
C LEU A 508 3.47 -21.77 1.23
N LYS A 509 4.16 -21.87 0.10
CA LYS A 509 5.47 -21.28 -0.17
C LYS A 509 5.36 -20.17 -1.21
N ASP A 510 6.25 -19.19 -1.15
CA ASP A 510 6.48 -18.13 -2.14
C ASP A 510 5.24 -17.25 -2.47
N ALA A 511 4.23 -17.21 -1.59
CA ALA A 511 3.05 -16.39 -1.75
C ALA A 511 3.21 -14.92 -1.25
N TYR A 512 4.34 -14.58 -0.63
CA TYR A 512 4.61 -13.28 0.00
C TYR A 512 5.98 -12.67 -0.39
N GLY A 513 6.61 -13.20 -1.43
CA GLY A 513 7.95 -12.80 -1.90
C GLY A 513 8.02 -11.49 -2.71
N SER A 514 6.97 -10.65 -2.72
CA SER A 514 6.92 -9.36 -3.43
C SER A 514 6.70 -8.21 -2.45
N ALA A 515 7.20 -7.03 -2.77
CA ALA A 515 6.87 -5.79 -2.06
C ALA A 515 5.37 -5.42 -2.13
N MET A 516 4.64 -6.02 -3.08
CA MET A 516 3.20 -5.90 -3.24
C MET A 516 2.42 -6.95 -2.41
N GLY A 517 3.10 -7.94 -1.80
CA GLY A 517 2.52 -8.99 -0.96
C GLY A 517 1.30 -9.65 -1.60
N ALA A 518 0.17 -9.60 -0.93
CA ALA A 518 -1.08 -10.18 -1.44
C ALA A 518 -1.61 -9.50 -2.73
N TYR A 519 -1.08 -8.36 -3.12
CA TYR A 519 -1.38 -7.70 -4.40
C TYR A 519 -0.43 -8.14 -5.54
N ALA A 520 0.47 -9.09 -5.28
CA ALA A 520 1.25 -9.76 -6.33
C ALA A 520 0.43 -10.84 -7.05
N SER A 521 0.98 -11.38 -8.12
CA SER A 521 0.30 -12.32 -9.00
C SER A 521 0.07 -13.72 -8.41
N PHE A 522 0.84 -14.15 -7.38
CA PHE A 522 0.97 -15.53 -6.88
C PHE A 522 1.47 -16.54 -7.92
N GLY A 523 2.09 -16.09 -9.01
CA GLY A 523 2.63 -16.98 -10.04
C GLY A 523 3.67 -17.97 -9.51
N ASN A 524 4.45 -17.58 -8.48
CA ASN A 524 5.48 -18.40 -7.88
C ASN A 524 4.99 -19.21 -6.65
N ALA A 525 3.73 -19.00 -6.22
CA ALA A 525 3.19 -19.71 -5.06
C ALA A 525 3.00 -21.20 -5.33
N TRP A 526 3.36 -22.06 -4.36
CA TRP A 526 3.25 -23.51 -4.45
C TRP A 526 2.94 -24.15 -3.09
N LEU A 527 2.49 -25.39 -3.09
CA LEU A 527 2.18 -26.16 -1.88
C LEU A 527 3.24 -27.23 -1.64
N ASP A 528 3.78 -27.23 -0.43
CA ASP A 528 4.66 -28.27 0.08
C ASP A 528 3.85 -29.25 0.94
N ASP A 529 3.48 -30.37 0.35
CA ASP A 529 2.62 -31.41 0.98
C ASP A 529 3.41 -32.27 1.98
#